data_c70ab5b142575475912f1866bbcd7e99
#
_entry.id   c70ab5b142575475912f1866bbcd7e99
#
_cell.length_a   1.000
_cell.length_b   1.000
_cell.length_c   1.000
_cell.angle_alpha   90.00
_cell.angle_beta   90.00
_cell.angle_gamma   90.00
#
_symmetry.space_group_name_H-M   'P 1'
#
loop_
_entity.id
_entity.type
_entity.pdbx_description
1 polymer ?
#
loop_
_entity_poly.entity_id
_entity_poly.type
_entity_poly.pdbx_seq_one_letter_code
_entity_poly.pdbx_strand_id
1 'polypeptide(L)'
;FMIEKLARMPVEVDYGSEFRYRDPILGSDTLTVVISQSGETADTLAAQREAKQKGSKTLAICNVVGSMITREAAGTIYTHAGPEIGVASTKAFTSQLTALFILALYLGQTRGVLDEATSRCLVQELLHIPARLETVLSHDPMFEELARQLFRATDFLFLGRGVHFPIALEGALKLKEISYIHAEGYPAGEMKHGPNALIDEELPVVVLATRDPSQPESRILYEKTVSNIQEVKAREGIVIAVVTEGDDEAARVADHAIQIPASTELLLPILEIVPLQLLAYHIAVRRGCDVDQPRNLAKSVTVE
;
A
#
# COMPACT_ATOMS: atom_id res chain seq x y z
N PHE A 1 -10.96 -1.65 3.39
CA PHE A 1 -10.61 -2.32 4.66
C PHE A 1 -10.79 -1.39 5.87
N MET A 2 -10.00 -0.30 6.02
CA MET A 2 -10.06 0.57 7.21
C MET A 2 -11.46 1.10 7.51
N ILE A 3 -12.15 1.69 6.52
CA ILE A 3 -13.51 2.23 6.67
C ILE A 3 -14.52 1.11 6.93
N GLU A 4 -14.43 -0.01 6.24
CA GLU A 4 -15.32 -1.15 6.47
C GLU A 4 -15.16 -1.72 7.89
N LYS A 5 -13.92 -1.84 8.38
CA LYS A 5 -13.65 -2.38 9.72
C LYS A 5 -14.05 -1.41 10.82
N LEU A 6 -13.70 -0.12 10.70
CA LEU A 6 -13.90 0.87 11.78
C LEU A 6 -15.25 1.59 11.71
N ALA A 7 -15.77 1.86 10.50
CA ALA A 7 -17.02 2.59 10.33
C ALA A 7 -18.21 1.71 9.92
N ARG A 8 -17.99 0.42 9.59
CA ARG A 8 -19.01 -0.53 9.15
C ARG A 8 -19.82 0.01 7.95
N MET A 9 -19.12 0.60 7.00
CA MET A 9 -19.67 1.09 5.74
C MET A 9 -19.08 0.30 4.59
N PRO A 10 -19.90 -0.10 3.59
CA PRO A 10 -19.36 -0.73 2.38
C PRO A 10 -18.50 0.28 1.62
N VAL A 11 -17.40 -0.21 1.04
CA VAL A 11 -16.47 0.61 0.26
C VAL A 11 -16.17 -0.07 -1.06
N GLU A 12 -16.34 0.68 -2.15
CA GLU A 12 -15.91 0.31 -3.48
C GLU A 12 -14.65 1.12 -3.86
N VAL A 13 -13.70 0.48 -4.52
CA VAL A 13 -12.46 1.13 -4.98
C VAL A 13 -12.36 0.98 -6.49
N ASP A 14 -12.03 2.10 -7.16
CA ASP A 14 -11.90 2.12 -8.61
C ASP A 14 -10.75 3.02 -9.05
N TYR A 15 -10.24 2.80 -10.26
CA TYR A 15 -9.33 3.72 -10.92
C TYR A 15 -10.11 4.90 -11.52
N GLY A 16 -9.60 6.11 -11.39
CA GLY A 16 -10.25 7.31 -11.95
C GLY A 16 -10.50 7.22 -13.45
N SER A 17 -9.57 6.59 -14.19
CA SER A 17 -9.70 6.32 -15.63
C SER A 17 -10.87 5.41 -15.97
N GLU A 18 -11.11 4.37 -15.18
CA GLU A 18 -12.20 3.42 -15.40
C GLU A 18 -13.54 3.97 -14.88
N PHE A 19 -13.52 4.57 -13.69
CA PHE A 19 -14.70 5.12 -13.04
C PHE A 19 -15.46 6.10 -13.94
N ARG A 20 -14.76 7.00 -14.62
CA ARG A 20 -15.37 8.03 -15.48
C ARG A 20 -16.14 7.47 -16.68
N TYR A 21 -15.83 6.24 -17.14
CA TYR A 21 -16.42 5.66 -18.34
C TYR A 21 -17.40 4.51 -18.08
N ARG A 22 -17.33 3.89 -16.90
CA ARG A 22 -18.20 2.74 -16.59
C ARG A 22 -19.64 3.09 -16.19
N ASP A 23 -20.01 4.37 -16.21
CA ASP A 23 -21.33 4.87 -15.77
C ASP A 23 -21.66 4.42 -14.33
N PRO A 24 -20.90 4.86 -13.31
CA PRO A 24 -21.02 4.36 -11.94
C PRO A 24 -22.41 4.66 -11.35
N ILE A 25 -22.94 3.72 -10.58
CA ILE A 25 -24.22 3.89 -9.87
C ILE A 25 -23.96 4.65 -8.58
N LEU A 26 -24.34 5.91 -8.55
CA LEU A 26 -24.13 6.82 -7.43
C LEU A 26 -25.39 7.62 -7.13
N GLY A 27 -25.48 8.09 -5.89
CA GLY A 27 -26.57 8.95 -5.44
C GLY A 27 -26.14 9.90 -4.32
N SER A 28 -27.08 10.64 -3.77
CA SER A 28 -26.85 11.59 -2.67
C SER A 28 -26.48 10.92 -1.32
N ASP A 29 -26.65 9.61 -1.23
CA ASP A 29 -26.27 8.75 -0.11
C ASP A 29 -24.84 8.19 -0.22
N THR A 30 -24.19 8.45 -1.34
CA THR A 30 -22.80 8.03 -1.61
C THR A 30 -21.84 9.18 -1.36
N LEU A 31 -20.71 8.88 -0.70
CA LEU A 31 -19.55 9.77 -0.59
C LEU A 31 -18.45 9.25 -1.52
N THR A 32 -18.05 10.06 -2.50
CA THR A 32 -16.91 9.75 -3.36
C THR A 32 -15.64 10.39 -2.80
N VAL A 33 -14.66 9.57 -2.43
CA VAL A 33 -13.36 10.03 -1.95
C VAL A 33 -12.36 9.95 -3.10
N VAL A 34 -11.83 11.11 -3.53
CA VAL A 34 -10.79 11.19 -4.54
C VAL A 34 -9.42 11.39 -3.88
N ILE A 35 -8.44 10.60 -4.30
CA ILE A 35 -7.10 10.60 -3.72
C ILE A 35 -6.09 10.98 -4.81
N SER A 36 -5.33 12.04 -4.57
CA SER A 36 -4.31 12.51 -5.50
C SER A 36 -3.18 13.23 -4.76
N GLN A 37 -1.94 12.99 -5.16
CA GLN A 37 -0.81 13.73 -4.60
C GLN A 37 -0.81 15.18 -5.12
N SER A 38 -0.87 15.38 -6.45
CA SER A 38 -0.83 16.69 -7.08
C SER A 38 -2.16 17.43 -7.06
N GLY A 39 -3.28 16.68 -7.08
CA GLY A 39 -4.61 17.23 -7.26
C GLY A 39 -4.90 17.79 -8.65
N GLU A 40 -4.06 17.46 -9.64
CA GLU A 40 -4.16 17.91 -11.04
C GLU A 40 -4.28 16.75 -12.03
N THR A 41 -4.37 15.50 -11.57
CA THR A 41 -4.49 14.33 -12.44
C THR A 41 -5.80 14.37 -13.20
N ALA A 42 -5.73 14.35 -14.53
CA ALA A 42 -6.89 14.53 -15.43
C ALA A 42 -8.01 13.52 -15.14
N ASP A 43 -7.67 12.22 -15.05
CA ASP A 43 -8.66 11.16 -14.80
C ASP A 43 -9.32 11.27 -13.42
N THR A 44 -8.54 11.58 -12.38
CA THR A 44 -9.08 11.74 -11.03
C THR A 44 -10.03 12.94 -10.95
N LEU A 45 -9.69 14.04 -11.62
CA LEU A 45 -10.54 15.22 -11.71
C LEU A 45 -11.83 14.93 -12.49
N ALA A 46 -11.73 14.20 -13.59
CA ALA A 46 -12.89 13.80 -14.38
C ALA A 46 -13.81 12.85 -13.60
N ALA A 47 -13.24 11.86 -12.87
CA ALA A 47 -13.99 10.98 -12.00
C ALA A 47 -14.73 11.76 -10.89
N GLN A 48 -14.09 12.77 -10.30
CA GLN A 48 -14.72 13.64 -9.31
C GLN A 48 -15.92 14.41 -9.91
N ARG A 49 -15.78 14.94 -11.12
CA ARG A 49 -16.84 15.68 -11.82
C ARG A 49 -18.02 14.76 -12.17
N GLU A 50 -17.73 13.53 -12.66
CA GLU A 50 -18.73 12.51 -12.91
C GLU A 50 -19.52 12.18 -11.64
N ALA A 51 -18.85 11.95 -10.52
CA ALA A 51 -19.49 11.71 -9.23
C ALA A 51 -20.42 12.87 -8.81
N LYS A 52 -19.97 14.10 -8.97
CA LYS A 52 -20.79 15.29 -8.67
C LYS A 52 -22.02 15.40 -9.57
N GLN A 53 -21.89 15.13 -10.88
CA GLN A 53 -23.03 15.15 -11.81
C GLN A 53 -24.09 14.13 -11.43
N LYS A 54 -23.68 12.98 -10.88
CA LYS A 54 -24.58 11.94 -10.38
C LYS A 54 -25.13 12.21 -8.97
N GLY A 55 -24.81 13.35 -8.37
CA GLY A 55 -25.34 13.79 -7.08
C GLY A 55 -24.56 13.31 -5.85
N SER A 56 -23.44 12.62 -6.04
CA SER A 56 -22.54 12.24 -4.94
C SER A 56 -21.79 13.46 -4.39
N LYS A 57 -21.64 13.55 -3.06
CA LYS A 57 -20.71 14.48 -2.44
C LYS A 57 -19.28 13.97 -2.61
N THR A 58 -18.32 14.89 -2.81
CA THR A 58 -16.92 14.53 -3.02
C THR A 58 -16.05 15.03 -1.89
N LEU A 59 -15.15 14.18 -1.40
CA LEU A 59 -14.09 14.48 -0.44
C LEU A 59 -12.74 14.27 -1.14
N ALA A 60 -11.85 15.25 -1.06
CA ALA A 60 -10.49 15.11 -1.58
C ALA A 60 -9.50 14.75 -0.48
N ILE A 61 -8.61 13.78 -0.73
CA ILE A 61 -7.37 13.57 0.04
C ILE A 61 -6.23 14.01 -0.88
N CYS A 62 -5.56 15.12 -0.57
CA CYS A 62 -4.61 15.74 -1.47
C CYS A 62 -3.42 16.35 -0.73
N ASN A 63 -2.24 16.35 -1.36
CA ASN A 63 -1.05 16.97 -0.78
C ASN A 63 -0.90 18.44 -1.18
N VAL A 64 -1.27 18.81 -2.41
CA VAL A 64 -1.10 20.18 -2.93
C VAL A 64 -2.31 21.04 -2.56
N VAL A 65 -2.04 22.08 -1.76
CA VAL A 65 -3.07 23.03 -1.33
C VAL A 65 -3.53 23.87 -2.52
N GLY A 66 -4.86 24.03 -2.67
CA GLY A 66 -5.46 24.87 -3.69
C GLY A 66 -5.42 24.29 -5.11
N SER A 67 -5.13 22.98 -5.25
CA SER A 67 -5.22 22.27 -6.53
C SER A 67 -6.66 22.16 -7.04
N MET A 68 -6.84 21.80 -8.32
CA MET A 68 -8.17 21.70 -8.96
C MET A 68 -9.12 20.77 -8.22
N ILE A 69 -8.64 19.56 -7.86
CA ILE A 69 -9.44 18.58 -7.09
C ILE A 69 -9.93 19.19 -5.77
N THR A 70 -9.05 19.91 -5.05
CA THR A 70 -9.42 20.49 -3.75
C THR A 70 -10.39 21.67 -3.86
N ARG A 71 -10.33 22.44 -4.94
CA ARG A 71 -11.27 23.54 -5.20
C ARG A 71 -12.67 23.03 -5.56
N GLU A 72 -12.76 21.88 -6.22
CA GLU A 72 -14.01 21.33 -6.69
C GLU A 72 -14.66 20.36 -5.68
N ALA A 73 -13.93 19.88 -4.67
CA ALA A 73 -14.45 18.99 -3.64
C ALA A 73 -15.37 19.73 -2.65
N ALA A 74 -16.33 19.00 -2.07
CA ALA A 74 -17.16 19.51 -0.98
C ALA A 74 -16.38 19.63 0.34
N GLY A 75 -15.29 18.87 0.50
CA GLY A 75 -14.36 18.93 1.62
C GLY A 75 -13.00 18.38 1.22
N THR A 76 -11.95 18.73 1.98
CA THR A 76 -10.58 18.30 1.68
C THR A 76 -9.84 17.93 2.95
N ILE A 77 -9.10 16.83 2.89
CA ILE A 77 -8.07 16.43 3.86
C ILE A 77 -6.71 16.64 3.19
N TYR A 78 -5.90 17.55 3.72
CA TYR A 78 -4.54 17.76 3.23
C TYR A 78 -3.56 16.84 3.97
N THR A 79 -2.71 16.14 3.21
CA THR A 79 -1.74 15.20 3.80
C THR A 79 -0.50 15.87 4.37
N HIS A 80 -0.20 17.10 3.94
CA HIS A 80 0.97 17.89 4.39
C HIS A 80 2.31 17.13 4.31
N ALA A 81 2.47 16.24 3.33
CA ALA A 81 3.69 15.45 3.15
C ALA A 81 4.90 16.29 2.64
N GLY A 82 4.66 17.58 2.37
CA GLY A 82 5.66 18.44 1.73
C GLY A 82 5.87 18.09 0.25
N PRO A 83 6.85 18.71 -0.44
CA PRO A 83 7.14 18.42 -1.83
C PRO A 83 7.59 16.97 -2.03
N GLU A 84 6.97 16.24 -2.93
CA GLU A 84 7.40 14.93 -3.38
C GLU A 84 8.06 15.06 -4.76
N ILE A 85 9.38 14.90 -4.79
CA ILE A 85 10.20 15.20 -5.98
C ILE A 85 10.18 14.01 -6.94
N GLY A 86 10.43 12.81 -6.42
CA GLY A 86 10.42 11.58 -7.23
C GLY A 86 9.07 11.31 -7.89
N VAL A 87 9.09 10.79 -9.11
CA VAL A 87 7.86 10.43 -9.84
C VAL A 87 7.11 9.34 -9.10
N ALA A 88 7.80 8.29 -8.66
CA ALA A 88 7.23 7.24 -7.81
C ALA A 88 6.87 7.80 -6.43
N SER A 89 5.61 7.61 -6.02
CA SER A 89 5.14 8.11 -4.73
C SER A 89 5.71 7.30 -3.56
N THR A 90 6.20 7.98 -2.52
CA THR A 90 6.71 7.35 -1.29
C THR A 90 6.04 7.94 -0.05
N LYS A 91 6.54 9.05 0.49
CA LYS A 91 5.97 9.71 1.67
C LYS A 91 4.54 10.22 1.45
N ALA A 92 4.18 10.61 0.22
CA ALA A 92 2.80 11.00 -0.06
C ALA A 92 1.85 9.80 0.09
N PHE A 93 2.25 8.60 -0.34
CA PHE A 93 1.47 7.38 -0.15
C PHE A 93 1.26 7.04 1.34
N THR A 94 2.32 7.03 2.15
CA THR A 94 2.20 6.78 3.60
C THR A 94 1.33 7.82 4.30
N SER A 95 1.41 9.08 3.88
CA SER A 95 0.55 10.16 4.38
C SER A 95 -0.91 9.99 3.95
N GLN A 96 -1.17 9.48 2.74
CA GLN A 96 -2.53 9.13 2.28
C GLN A 96 -3.11 7.97 3.08
N LEU A 97 -2.34 6.93 3.39
CA LEU A 97 -2.77 5.84 4.27
C LEU A 97 -3.13 6.38 5.67
N THR A 98 -2.31 7.27 6.21
CA THR A 98 -2.58 7.95 7.49
C THR A 98 -3.88 8.76 7.44
N ALA A 99 -4.10 9.53 6.38
CA ALA A 99 -5.32 10.31 6.20
C ALA A 99 -6.57 9.42 6.08
N LEU A 100 -6.46 8.30 5.38
CA LEU A 100 -7.54 7.30 5.27
C LEU A 100 -7.84 6.64 6.61
N PHE A 101 -6.82 6.34 7.42
CA PHE A 101 -7.01 5.79 8.75
C PHE A 101 -7.74 6.79 9.66
N ILE A 102 -7.33 8.07 9.65
CA ILE A 102 -7.99 9.15 10.42
C ILE A 102 -9.44 9.33 9.95
N LEU A 103 -9.68 9.29 8.63
CA LEU A 103 -11.04 9.35 8.08
C LEU A 103 -11.90 8.19 8.56
N ALA A 104 -11.36 6.98 8.56
CA ALA A 104 -12.06 5.78 9.02
C ALA A 104 -12.42 5.86 10.53
N LEU A 105 -11.51 6.36 11.36
CA LEU A 105 -11.76 6.64 12.77
C LEU A 105 -12.89 7.67 12.94
N TYR A 106 -12.80 8.78 12.23
CA TYR A 106 -13.81 9.85 12.29
C TYR A 106 -15.20 9.35 11.88
N LEU A 107 -15.28 8.60 10.80
CA LEU A 107 -16.53 8.02 10.34
C LEU A 107 -17.10 7.01 11.35
N GLY A 108 -16.24 6.15 11.91
CA GLY A 108 -16.63 5.16 12.92
C GLY A 108 -17.20 5.82 14.20
N GLN A 109 -16.56 6.87 14.68
CA GLN A 109 -17.03 7.67 15.82
C GLN A 109 -18.35 8.38 15.50
N THR A 110 -18.43 9.06 14.35
CA THR A 110 -19.62 9.81 13.95
C THR A 110 -20.84 8.89 13.80
N ARG A 111 -20.64 7.65 13.36
CA ARG A 111 -21.69 6.64 13.26
C ARG A 111 -22.03 5.96 14.58
N GLY A 112 -21.27 6.19 15.63
CA GLY A 112 -21.44 5.54 16.92
C GLY A 112 -21.14 4.04 16.94
N VAL A 113 -20.39 3.53 15.95
CA VAL A 113 -19.97 2.11 15.86
C VAL A 113 -18.58 1.88 16.45
N LEU A 114 -17.81 2.93 16.63
CA LEU A 114 -16.51 2.92 17.28
C LEU A 114 -16.62 3.69 18.61
N ASP A 115 -16.39 3.01 19.73
CA ASP A 115 -16.40 3.64 21.04
C ASP A 115 -15.17 4.51 21.29
N GLU A 116 -15.28 5.42 22.27
CA GLU A 116 -14.22 6.39 22.58
C GLU A 116 -12.94 5.72 23.08
N ALA A 117 -13.02 4.64 23.86
CA ALA A 117 -11.85 3.97 24.42
C ALA A 117 -11.04 3.28 23.32
N THR A 118 -11.70 2.55 22.42
CA THR A 118 -11.08 1.91 21.26
C THR A 118 -10.48 2.97 20.32
N SER A 119 -11.21 4.06 20.06
CA SER A 119 -10.71 5.14 19.22
C SER A 119 -9.46 5.79 19.80
N ARG A 120 -9.44 6.04 21.12
CA ARG A 120 -8.28 6.61 21.82
C ARG A 120 -7.07 5.67 21.73
N CYS A 121 -7.26 4.37 21.89
CA CYS A 121 -6.21 3.36 21.74
C CYS A 121 -5.61 3.39 20.32
N LEU A 122 -6.46 3.41 19.29
CA LEU A 122 -6.02 3.46 17.89
C LEU A 122 -5.27 4.75 17.54
N VAL A 123 -5.68 5.90 18.12
CA VAL A 123 -4.95 7.16 17.98
C VAL A 123 -3.57 7.07 18.66
N GLN A 124 -3.46 6.46 19.84
CA GLN A 124 -2.18 6.27 20.50
C GLN A 124 -1.24 5.37 19.65
N GLU A 125 -1.76 4.29 19.08
CA GLU A 125 -1.00 3.44 18.17
C GLU A 125 -0.51 4.22 16.93
N LEU A 126 -1.35 5.08 16.35
CA LEU A 126 -0.96 5.94 15.23
C LEU A 126 0.19 6.90 15.62
N LEU A 127 0.18 7.45 16.84
CA LEU A 127 1.25 8.33 17.33
C LEU A 127 2.61 7.62 17.50
N HIS A 128 2.63 6.29 17.60
CA HIS A 128 3.86 5.51 17.64
C HIS A 128 4.44 5.19 16.25
N ILE A 129 3.67 5.38 15.18
CA ILE A 129 4.11 5.05 13.80
C ILE A 129 5.41 5.75 13.39
N PRO A 130 5.63 7.06 13.67
CA PRO A 130 6.89 7.70 13.29
C PRO A 130 8.13 7.03 13.87
N ALA A 131 8.12 6.70 15.18
CA ALA A 131 9.24 6.02 15.81
C ALA A 131 9.48 4.61 15.25
N ARG A 132 8.39 3.87 14.95
CA ARG A 132 8.47 2.56 14.30
C ARG A 132 9.05 2.67 12.89
N LEU A 133 8.69 3.71 12.12
CA LEU A 133 9.26 3.97 10.81
C LEU A 133 10.76 4.28 10.88
N GLU A 134 11.22 5.03 11.89
CA GLU A 134 12.64 5.27 12.13
C GLU A 134 13.40 3.94 12.35
N THR A 135 12.80 3.00 13.08
CA THR A 135 13.37 1.65 13.25
C THR A 135 13.49 0.93 11.91
N VAL A 136 12.45 0.95 11.07
CA VAL A 136 12.50 0.33 9.73
C VAL A 136 13.58 0.96 8.87
N LEU A 137 13.67 2.29 8.85
CA LEU A 137 14.66 3.04 8.07
C LEU A 137 16.11 2.77 8.55
N SER A 138 16.31 2.44 9.82
CA SER A 138 17.64 2.08 10.34
C SER A 138 18.20 0.78 9.75
N HIS A 139 17.37 -0.03 9.12
CA HIS A 139 17.76 -1.26 8.44
C HIS A 139 18.22 -1.05 6.99
N ASP A 140 18.39 0.19 6.53
CA ASP A 140 18.76 0.55 5.15
C ASP A 140 19.93 -0.28 4.56
N PRO A 141 21.05 -0.56 5.28
CA PRO A 141 22.15 -1.38 4.75
C PRO A 141 21.74 -2.81 4.35
N MET A 142 20.71 -3.38 4.99
CA MET A 142 20.20 -4.70 4.65
C MET A 142 19.55 -4.70 3.26
N PHE A 143 18.84 -3.63 2.90
CA PHE A 143 18.19 -3.52 1.58
C PHE A 143 19.21 -3.36 0.46
N GLU A 144 20.33 -2.69 0.72
CA GLU A 144 21.46 -2.63 -0.22
C GLU A 144 22.03 -4.02 -0.50
N GLU A 145 22.21 -4.84 0.55
CA GLU A 145 22.70 -6.22 0.40
C GLU A 145 21.70 -7.12 -0.34
N LEU A 146 20.41 -7.04 -0.03
CA LEU A 146 19.37 -7.74 -0.77
C LEU A 146 19.35 -7.33 -2.24
N ALA A 147 19.44 -6.04 -2.52
CA ALA A 147 19.50 -5.53 -3.88
C ALA A 147 20.72 -6.07 -4.65
N ARG A 148 21.86 -6.24 -3.98
CA ARG A 148 23.06 -6.83 -4.60
C ARG A 148 22.84 -8.25 -5.11
N GLN A 149 21.99 -9.00 -4.44
CA GLN A 149 21.65 -10.38 -4.81
C GLN A 149 20.57 -10.43 -5.90
N LEU A 150 19.62 -9.50 -5.87
CA LEU A 150 18.35 -9.59 -6.61
C LEU A 150 18.26 -8.68 -7.86
N PHE A 151 19.18 -7.71 -8.04
CA PHE A 151 19.05 -6.68 -9.11
C PHE A 151 19.05 -7.23 -10.55
N ARG A 152 19.47 -8.48 -10.74
CA ARG A 152 19.50 -9.14 -12.06
C ARG A 152 18.21 -9.88 -12.40
N ALA A 153 17.34 -10.11 -11.42
CA ALA A 153 16.05 -10.73 -11.68
C ALA A 153 15.26 -9.90 -12.70
N THR A 154 14.51 -10.56 -13.54
CA THR A 154 13.67 -9.95 -14.59
C THR A 154 12.24 -9.76 -14.13
N ASP A 155 11.82 -10.58 -13.19
CA ASP A 155 10.45 -10.68 -12.70
C ASP A 155 10.42 -10.79 -11.17
N PHE A 156 9.34 -10.30 -10.57
CA PHE A 156 9.07 -10.42 -9.13
C PHE A 156 7.59 -10.66 -8.88
N LEU A 157 7.27 -11.49 -7.90
CA LEU A 157 5.93 -11.54 -7.32
C LEU A 157 5.90 -10.90 -5.94
N PHE A 158 4.79 -10.22 -5.64
CA PHE A 158 4.51 -9.63 -4.34
C PHE A 158 3.21 -10.21 -3.81
N LEU A 159 3.22 -10.79 -2.62
CA LEU A 159 2.08 -11.50 -2.06
C LEU A 159 1.60 -10.88 -0.77
N GLY A 160 0.29 -10.73 -0.64
CA GLY A 160 -0.35 -10.28 0.58
C GLY A 160 -1.75 -10.89 0.75
N ARG A 161 -2.27 -10.88 1.96
CA ARG A 161 -3.65 -11.25 2.28
C ARG A 161 -4.39 -10.14 3.02
N GLY A 162 -5.70 -10.03 2.83
CA GLY A 162 -6.50 -9.03 3.54
C GLY A 162 -5.95 -7.62 3.31
N VAL A 163 -5.69 -6.88 4.39
CA VAL A 163 -5.17 -5.51 4.35
C VAL A 163 -3.76 -5.39 3.77
N HIS A 164 -3.00 -6.47 3.75
CA HIS A 164 -1.64 -6.55 3.21
C HIS A 164 -1.61 -6.66 1.68
N PHE A 165 -2.68 -7.17 1.06
CA PHE A 165 -2.71 -7.34 -0.40
C PHE A 165 -2.56 -6.03 -1.18
N PRO A 166 -3.27 -4.93 -0.87
CA PRO A 166 -3.03 -3.64 -1.53
C PRO A 166 -1.59 -3.13 -1.39
N ILE A 167 -0.91 -3.47 -0.30
CA ILE A 167 0.50 -3.10 -0.09
C ILE A 167 1.43 -3.93 -0.97
N ALA A 168 1.11 -5.20 -1.21
CA ALA A 168 1.82 -6.02 -2.19
C ALA A 168 1.68 -5.45 -3.61
N LEU A 169 0.49 -4.96 -3.99
CA LEU A 169 0.28 -4.25 -5.27
C LEU A 169 1.16 -2.99 -5.37
N GLU A 170 1.19 -2.18 -4.32
CA GLU A 170 1.99 -0.95 -4.28
C GLU A 170 3.49 -1.25 -4.31
N GLY A 171 3.96 -2.28 -3.60
CA GLY A 171 5.35 -2.72 -3.64
C GLY A 171 5.78 -3.15 -5.05
N ALA A 172 4.95 -3.94 -5.73
CA ALA A 172 5.16 -4.33 -7.11
C ALA A 172 5.19 -3.11 -8.05
N LEU A 173 4.29 -2.14 -7.82
CA LEU A 173 4.27 -0.88 -8.57
C LEU A 173 5.57 -0.09 -8.38
N LYS A 174 6.04 0.07 -7.15
CA LYS A 174 7.31 0.79 -6.86
C LYS A 174 8.49 0.14 -7.57
N LEU A 175 8.59 -1.18 -7.52
CA LEU A 175 9.70 -1.88 -8.18
C LEU A 175 9.66 -1.67 -9.70
N LYS A 176 8.51 -1.85 -10.35
CA LYS A 176 8.42 -1.68 -11.81
C LYS A 176 8.63 -0.23 -12.26
N GLU A 177 8.14 0.76 -11.51
CA GLU A 177 8.27 2.19 -11.87
C GLU A 177 9.73 2.64 -11.96
N ILE A 178 10.58 2.25 -11.00
CA ILE A 178 11.93 2.82 -10.88
C ILE A 178 13.04 1.87 -11.32
N SER A 179 12.82 0.53 -11.30
CA SER A 179 13.84 -0.45 -11.71
C SER A 179 13.62 -1.05 -13.09
N TYR A 180 12.43 -0.89 -13.66
CA TYR A 180 11.97 -1.46 -14.93
C TYR A 180 11.93 -3.00 -14.93
N ILE A 181 11.92 -3.62 -13.76
CA ILE A 181 11.67 -5.05 -13.58
C ILE A 181 10.16 -5.28 -13.69
N HIS A 182 9.75 -6.34 -14.37
CA HIS A 182 8.35 -6.76 -14.32
C HIS A 182 8.01 -7.24 -12.91
N ALA A 183 7.01 -6.64 -12.29
CA ALA A 183 6.60 -6.99 -10.94
C ALA A 183 5.07 -7.01 -10.83
N GLU A 184 4.53 -8.04 -10.18
CA GLU A 184 3.10 -8.25 -10.04
C GLU A 184 2.73 -8.50 -8.58
N GLY A 185 1.67 -7.81 -8.11
CA GLY A 185 1.08 -8.06 -6.79
C GLY A 185 -0.10 -9.03 -6.91
N TYR A 186 -0.16 -10.03 -6.02
CA TYR A 186 -1.20 -11.05 -6.05
C TYR A 186 -1.79 -11.32 -4.65
N PRO A 187 -3.10 -11.61 -4.54
CA PRO A 187 -3.62 -12.15 -3.31
C PRO A 187 -2.98 -13.52 -3.05
N ALA A 188 -2.28 -13.69 -1.95
CA ALA A 188 -1.53 -14.92 -1.67
C ALA A 188 -2.41 -16.20 -1.72
N GLY A 189 -3.73 -16.06 -1.45
CA GLY A 189 -4.69 -17.16 -1.57
C GLY A 189 -4.93 -17.64 -2.98
N GLU A 190 -4.70 -16.77 -3.98
CA GLU A 190 -4.97 -17.03 -5.40
C GLU A 190 -3.76 -17.63 -6.14
N MET A 191 -2.65 -17.87 -5.46
CA MET A 191 -1.44 -18.44 -6.05
C MET A 191 -1.68 -19.76 -6.81
N LYS A 192 -2.64 -20.57 -6.32
CA LYS A 192 -3.00 -21.86 -6.93
C LYS A 192 -3.76 -21.73 -8.24
N HIS A 193 -4.25 -20.54 -8.58
CA HIS A 193 -5.07 -20.27 -9.76
C HIS A 193 -4.27 -19.65 -10.90
N GLY A 194 -2.96 -19.92 -10.95
CA GLY A 194 -2.08 -19.48 -12.04
C GLY A 194 -0.66 -19.16 -11.61
N PRO A 195 -0.43 -18.19 -10.69
CA PRO A 195 0.91 -17.69 -10.36
C PRO A 195 1.91 -18.76 -9.89
N ASN A 196 1.46 -19.85 -9.28
CA ASN A 196 2.32 -20.99 -8.92
C ASN A 196 3.06 -21.59 -10.12
N ALA A 197 2.55 -21.42 -11.34
CA ALA A 197 3.22 -21.90 -12.56
C ALA A 197 4.46 -21.08 -12.94
N LEU A 198 4.61 -19.87 -12.40
CA LEU A 198 5.74 -18.98 -12.66
C LEU A 198 6.91 -19.20 -11.69
N ILE A 199 6.68 -19.95 -10.60
CA ILE A 199 7.69 -20.09 -9.54
C ILE A 199 8.76 -21.08 -9.98
N ASP A 200 9.99 -20.60 -9.96
CA ASP A 200 11.23 -21.34 -10.16
C ASP A 200 12.35 -20.78 -9.26
N GLU A 201 13.56 -21.28 -9.43
CA GLU A 201 14.75 -20.88 -8.66
C GLU A 201 15.26 -19.46 -8.95
N GLU A 202 14.76 -18.79 -9.98
CA GLU A 202 15.18 -17.44 -10.38
C GLU A 202 14.16 -16.36 -10.01
N LEU A 203 12.91 -16.73 -9.66
CA LEU A 203 11.83 -15.80 -9.36
C LEU A 203 11.80 -15.40 -7.88
N PRO A 204 12.16 -14.15 -7.51
CA PRO A 204 11.98 -13.65 -6.17
C PRO A 204 10.49 -13.41 -5.87
N VAL A 205 10.05 -13.87 -4.71
CA VAL A 205 8.69 -13.68 -4.20
C VAL A 205 8.74 -12.94 -2.88
N VAL A 206 8.26 -11.70 -2.87
CA VAL A 206 8.14 -10.89 -1.67
C VAL A 206 6.80 -11.18 -1.00
N VAL A 207 6.81 -11.56 0.26
CA VAL A 207 5.59 -11.98 0.98
C VAL A 207 5.40 -11.10 2.22
N LEU A 208 4.25 -10.45 2.33
CA LEU A 208 3.85 -9.71 3.53
C LEU A 208 3.24 -10.68 4.54
N ALA A 209 4.05 -11.11 5.50
CA ALA A 209 3.72 -12.07 6.54
C ALA A 209 3.78 -11.43 7.95
N THR A 210 3.25 -10.23 8.05
CA THR A 210 3.14 -9.51 9.33
C THR A 210 1.85 -9.86 10.05
N ARG A 211 1.79 -9.59 11.34
CA ARG A 211 0.59 -9.81 12.15
C ARG A 211 0.47 -8.82 13.30
N ASP A 212 -0.75 -8.57 13.70
CA ASP A 212 -1.08 -7.96 14.99
C ASP A 212 -1.16 -9.07 16.04
N PRO A 213 -0.22 -9.13 16.99
CA PRO A 213 -0.22 -10.22 18.00
C PRO A 213 -1.41 -10.17 18.95
N SER A 214 -2.14 -9.05 19.02
CA SER A 214 -3.30 -8.87 19.87
C SER A 214 -4.62 -9.35 19.24
N GLN A 215 -4.63 -9.62 17.92
CA GLN A 215 -5.85 -9.94 17.15
C GLN A 215 -5.83 -11.40 16.65
N PRO A 216 -6.79 -12.25 17.10
CA PRO A 216 -6.87 -13.64 16.64
C PRO A 216 -7.04 -13.79 15.12
N GLU A 217 -7.81 -12.89 14.49
CA GLU A 217 -8.05 -12.90 13.06
C GLU A 217 -6.77 -12.64 12.25
N SER A 218 -5.93 -11.75 12.73
CA SER A 218 -4.62 -11.45 12.13
C SER A 218 -3.72 -12.70 12.16
N ARG A 219 -3.78 -13.48 13.24
CA ARG A 219 -3.07 -14.74 13.33
C ARG A 219 -3.52 -15.76 12.27
N ILE A 220 -4.82 -15.89 12.03
CA ILE A 220 -5.35 -16.80 11.00
C ILE A 220 -4.84 -16.42 9.61
N LEU A 221 -4.87 -15.12 9.29
CA LEU A 221 -4.34 -14.63 8.02
C LEU A 221 -2.84 -14.92 7.89
N TYR A 222 -2.09 -14.69 8.94
CA TYR A 222 -0.66 -14.98 9.03
C TYR A 222 -0.37 -16.47 8.79
N GLU A 223 -1.02 -17.40 9.49
CA GLU A 223 -0.83 -18.84 9.34
C GLU A 223 -1.09 -19.30 7.89
N LYS A 224 -2.11 -18.71 7.22
CA LYS A 224 -2.38 -18.97 5.80
C LYS A 224 -1.30 -18.38 4.90
N THR A 225 -0.72 -17.24 5.25
CA THR A 225 0.38 -16.63 4.51
C THR A 225 1.67 -17.47 4.63
N VAL A 226 1.98 -17.97 5.84
CA VAL A 226 3.10 -18.91 6.05
C VAL A 226 2.93 -20.18 5.21
N SER A 227 1.70 -20.71 5.11
CA SER A 227 1.42 -21.84 4.21
C SER A 227 1.72 -21.50 2.74
N ASN A 228 1.43 -20.28 2.29
CA ASN A 228 1.80 -19.86 0.93
C ASN A 228 3.32 -19.71 0.76
N ILE A 229 4.06 -19.24 1.77
CA ILE A 229 5.53 -19.26 1.74
C ILE A 229 6.05 -20.69 1.52
N GLN A 230 5.51 -21.65 2.25
CA GLN A 230 5.89 -23.07 2.09
C GLN A 230 5.57 -23.60 0.69
N GLU A 231 4.46 -23.18 0.07
CA GLU A 231 4.10 -23.54 -1.30
C GLU A 231 5.10 -22.99 -2.32
N VAL A 232 5.58 -21.76 -2.14
CA VAL A 232 6.64 -21.15 -2.96
C VAL A 232 7.95 -21.90 -2.77
N LYS A 233 8.34 -22.17 -1.52
CA LYS A 233 9.58 -22.91 -1.21
C LYS A 233 9.58 -24.34 -1.74
N ALA A 234 8.43 -25.01 -1.76
CA ALA A 234 8.30 -26.36 -2.35
C ALA A 234 8.54 -26.39 -3.86
N ARG A 235 8.62 -25.21 -4.53
CA ARG A 235 8.92 -25.01 -5.94
C ARG A 235 10.26 -24.32 -6.18
N GLU A 236 11.11 -24.31 -5.16
CA GLU A 236 12.46 -23.73 -5.20
C GLU A 236 12.50 -22.20 -5.34
N GLY A 237 11.35 -21.49 -5.23
CA GLY A 237 11.29 -20.04 -5.33
C GLY A 237 12.07 -19.34 -4.21
N ILE A 238 12.59 -18.16 -4.52
CA ILE A 238 13.32 -17.29 -3.57
C ILE A 238 12.32 -16.45 -2.79
N VAL A 239 12.20 -16.66 -1.48
CA VAL A 239 11.24 -15.94 -0.64
C VAL A 239 11.91 -14.84 0.18
N ILE A 240 11.41 -13.61 0.02
CA ILE A 240 11.72 -12.46 0.88
C ILE A 240 10.47 -12.17 1.72
N ALA A 241 10.48 -12.52 3.00
CA ALA A 241 9.33 -12.30 3.88
C ALA A 241 9.50 -11.00 4.69
N VAL A 242 8.51 -10.12 4.62
CA VAL A 242 8.36 -9.02 5.58
C VAL A 242 7.57 -9.58 6.76
N VAL A 243 8.19 -9.57 7.94
CA VAL A 243 7.65 -10.23 9.14
C VAL A 243 7.60 -9.26 10.33
N THR A 244 6.74 -9.52 11.29
CA THR A 244 6.73 -8.79 12.57
C THR A 244 7.98 -9.14 13.37
N GLU A 245 8.59 -8.17 14.02
CA GLU A 245 9.75 -8.36 14.90
C GLU A 245 9.49 -9.47 15.94
N GLY A 246 10.47 -10.37 16.08
CA GLY A 246 10.36 -11.53 16.95
C GLY A 246 9.54 -12.71 16.36
N ASP A 247 9.16 -12.64 15.10
CA ASP A 247 8.54 -13.77 14.41
C ASP A 247 9.61 -14.71 13.83
N ASP A 248 9.74 -15.87 14.44
CA ASP A 248 10.67 -16.91 14.01
C ASP A 248 10.03 -17.92 13.04
N GLU A 249 8.71 -17.97 12.90
CA GLU A 249 8.03 -18.98 12.10
C GLU A 249 8.16 -18.72 10.61
N ALA A 250 7.71 -17.54 10.14
CA ALA A 250 7.87 -17.15 8.74
C ALA A 250 9.35 -16.94 8.39
N ALA A 251 10.14 -16.35 9.30
CA ALA A 251 11.56 -16.10 9.09
C ALA A 251 12.38 -17.38 8.86
N ARG A 252 12.02 -18.51 9.49
CA ARG A 252 12.74 -19.78 9.29
C ARG A 252 12.50 -20.44 7.94
N VAL A 253 11.36 -20.19 7.32
CA VAL A 253 10.99 -20.81 6.05
C VAL A 253 11.32 -19.94 4.84
N ALA A 254 11.56 -18.65 5.04
CA ALA A 254 11.99 -17.71 4.01
C ALA A 254 13.51 -17.76 3.79
N ASP A 255 13.97 -17.36 2.61
CA ASP A 255 15.41 -17.19 2.32
C ASP A 255 15.94 -15.89 2.94
N HIS A 256 15.09 -14.85 2.95
CA HIS A 256 15.38 -13.57 3.57
C HIS A 256 14.19 -13.10 4.40
N ALA A 257 14.45 -12.58 5.61
CA ALA A 257 13.44 -12.04 6.49
C ALA A 257 13.73 -10.56 6.79
N ILE A 258 12.76 -9.70 6.51
CA ILE A 258 12.79 -8.27 6.82
C ILE A 258 11.88 -8.07 8.02
N GLN A 259 12.46 -7.79 9.17
CA GLN A 259 11.70 -7.57 10.40
C GLN A 259 11.22 -6.12 10.48
N ILE A 260 9.95 -5.92 10.83
CA ILE A 260 9.37 -4.62 11.12
C ILE A 260 8.71 -4.61 12.50
N PRO A 261 8.66 -3.47 13.20
CA PRO A 261 8.01 -3.38 14.50
C PRO A 261 6.55 -3.81 14.48
N ALA A 262 6.08 -4.43 15.56
CA ALA A 262 4.68 -4.80 15.74
C ALA A 262 3.78 -3.55 15.75
N SER A 263 2.57 -3.69 15.20
CA SER A 263 1.53 -2.65 15.21
C SER A 263 0.15 -3.28 15.14
N THR A 264 -0.90 -2.46 15.31
CA THR A 264 -2.26 -2.93 15.02
C THR A 264 -2.42 -3.21 13.53
N GLU A 265 -3.22 -4.21 13.18
CA GLU A 265 -3.39 -4.71 11.81
C GLU A 265 -3.65 -3.60 10.77
N LEU A 266 -4.49 -2.60 11.11
CA LEU A 266 -4.84 -1.51 10.19
C LEU A 266 -3.73 -0.45 10.01
N LEU A 267 -2.70 -0.44 10.84
CA LEU A 267 -1.53 0.44 10.72
C LEU A 267 -0.30 -0.27 10.14
N LEU A 268 -0.28 -1.61 10.13
CA LEU A 268 0.80 -2.39 9.48
C LEU A 268 1.06 -1.95 8.04
N PRO A 269 0.07 -1.64 7.19
CA PRO A 269 0.28 -1.14 5.83
C PRO A 269 1.26 0.04 5.72
N ILE A 270 1.27 0.95 6.71
CA ILE A 270 2.18 2.10 6.73
C ILE A 270 3.63 1.67 6.99
N LEU A 271 3.81 0.63 7.81
CA LEU A 271 5.14 0.09 8.12
C LEU A 271 5.64 -0.84 7.02
N GLU A 272 4.77 -1.65 6.41
CA GLU A 272 5.09 -2.63 5.38
C GLU A 272 5.55 -2.04 4.07
N ILE A 273 4.99 -0.89 3.68
CA ILE A 273 5.34 -0.29 2.39
C ILE A 273 6.78 0.24 2.38
N VAL A 274 7.32 0.69 3.51
CA VAL A 274 8.66 1.30 3.57
C VAL A 274 9.77 0.31 3.20
N PRO A 275 9.80 -0.94 3.73
CA PRO A 275 10.71 -1.97 3.24
C PRO A 275 10.66 -2.19 1.73
N LEU A 276 9.44 -2.19 1.16
CA LEU A 276 9.25 -2.40 -0.28
C LEU A 276 9.76 -1.23 -1.11
N GLN A 277 9.59 0.01 -0.61
CA GLN A 277 10.15 1.22 -1.21
C GLN A 277 11.68 1.21 -1.18
N LEU A 278 12.28 0.84 -0.04
CA LEU A 278 13.74 0.74 0.11
C LEU A 278 14.33 -0.36 -0.79
N LEU A 279 13.70 -1.52 -0.85
CA LEU A 279 14.12 -2.60 -1.74
C LEU A 279 14.08 -2.18 -3.22
N ALA A 280 12.99 -1.56 -3.64
CA ALA A 280 12.83 -1.04 -5.00
C ALA A 280 13.89 0.04 -5.31
N TYR A 281 14.15 0.95 -4.38
CA TYR A 281 15.16 2.00 -4.50
C TYR A 281 16.56 1.41 -4.70
N HIS A 282 17.00 0.53 -3.81
CA HIS A 282 18.36 -0.05 -3.89
C HIS A 282 18.54 -0.93 -5.14
N ILE A 283 17.51 -1.68 -5.55
CA ILE A 283 17.53 -2.43 -6.81
C ILE A 283 17.69 -1.47 -7.99
N ALA A 284 16.92 -0.37 -8.04
CA ALA A 284 16.99 0.61 -9.11
C ALA A 284 18.35 1.31 -9.19
N VAL A 285 18.88 1.75 -8.05
CA VAL A 285 20.24 2.33 -7.96
C VAL A 285 21.29 1.36 -8.50
N ARG A 286 21.21 0.08 -8.12
CA ARG A 286 22.15 -0.95 -8.56
C ARG A 286 22.04 -1.26 -10.04
N ARG A 287 20.87 -1.09 -10.62
CA ARG A 287 20.63 -1.21 -12.07
C ARG A 287 21.06 0.04 -12.85
N GLY A 288 21.48 1.11 -12.18
CA GLY A 288 21.83 2.40 -12.79
C GLY A 288 20.63 3.18 -13.31
N CYS A 289 19.44 2.95 -12.74
CA CYS A 289 18.22 3.66 -13.11
C CYS A 289 18.15 5.00 -12.36
N ASP A 290 17.51 6.00 -12.99
CA ASP A 290 17.15 7.26 -12.32
C ASP A 290 15.92 6.99 -11.43
N VAL A 291 16.10 7.08 -10.12
CA VAL A 291 15.05 6.79 -9.13
C VAL A 291 14.05 7.93 -8.97
N ASP A 292 14.44 9.17 -9.30
CA ASP A 292 13.58 10.35 -9.20
C ASP A 292 12.80 10.60 -10.48
N GLN A 293 13.44 10.40 -11.63
CA GLN A 293 12.87 10.63 -12.96
C GLN A 293 12.98 9.38 -13.84
N PRO A 294 12.23 8.31 -13.52
CA PRO A 294 12.25 7.12 -14.34
C PRO A 294 11.75 7.37 -15.76
N ARG A 295 12.30 6.61 -16.71
CA ARG A 295 11.95 6.77 -18.13
C ARG A 295 10.44 6.57 -18.36
N ASN A 296 9.90 7.32 -19.32
CA ASN A 296 8.52 7.20 -19.80
C ASN A 296 7.41 7.51 -18.78
N LEU A 297 7.76 8.04 -17.61
CA LEU A 297 6.81 8.43 -16.58
C LEU A 297 6.88 9.93 -16.30
N ALA A 298 5.78 10.49 -15.86
CA ALA A 298 5.67 11.88 -15.42
C ALA A 298 5.07 11.94 -14.02
N LYS A 299 5.51 12.93 -13.21
CA LYS A 299 5.01 13.12 -11.84
C LYS A 299 3.51 13.38 -11.78
N SER A 300 2.95 14.04 -12.76
CA SER A 300 1.53 14.34 -12.88
C SER A 300 1.09 14.20 -14.33
N VAL A 301 0.04 13.40 -14.55
CA VAL A 301 -0.57 13.22 -15.87
C VAL A 301 -1.74 14.19 -15.96
N THR A 302 -1.52 15.31 -16.63
CA THR A 302 -2.49 16.42 -16.77
C THR A 302 -3.24 16.40 -18.08
N VAL A 303 -2.90 15.48 -18.97
CA VAL A 303 -3.52 15.24 -20.28
C VAL A 303 -3.86 13.77 -20.43
N GLU A 304 -4.85 13.49 -21.29
CA GLU A 304 -5.20 12.12 -21.72
C GLU A 304 -4.26 11.63 -22.81
#